data_65d96bddc6176da9c5c66cd27d5088da
#
_entry.id   65d96bddc6176da9c5c66cd27d5088da
#
_cell.length_a   1.000
_cell.length_b   1.000
_cell.length_c   1.000
_cell.angle_alpha   90.00
_cell.angle_beta   90.00
_cell.angle_gamma   90.00
#
_symmetry.space_group_name_H-M   'P 1'
#
loop_
_entity.id
_entity.type
_entity.pdbx_description
1 polymer ?
#
loop_
_entity_poly.entity_id
_entity_poly.type
_entity_poly.pdbx_seq_one_letter_code
_entity_poly.pdbx_strand_id
1 'polypeptide(L)'
;FELHKGEILGFAGLVGAGRTEVAKCMIGAYRKDGGTVTYKGETLSNSLSRNIEKGIVYLSEDRKDEGLVLMHSVMDNIALPNLKQLAKPFIRKKEMADRAKDYIKSLRIKTHTHLTEARNLSGGNQQKVVIAKWLYSNADVYIFDEPTRGIDVGARDEIYNIMYDLVNQGASIIMISSDLVEVLKMCDRVAVMREGVLEAILDNSPDLTQETILKYAMQGGI
;
A
#
# COMPACT_ATOMS: atom_id res chain seq x y z
N PHE A 1 5.90 -14.97 9.38
CA PHE A 1 6.23 -13.65 9.96
C PHE A 1 5.00 -13.04 10.62
N GLU A 2 5.24 -12.02 11.44
CA GLU A 2 4.20 -11.24 12.09
C GLU A 2 4.39 -9.76 11.78
N LEU A 3 3.28 -9.05 11.54
CA LEU A 3 3.23 -7.60 11.45
C LEU A 3 2.69 -7.06 12.77
N HIS A 4 3.43 -6.20 13.42
CA HIS A 4 3.03 -5.61 14.70
C HIS A 4 2.16 -4.37 14.49
N LYS A 5 1.35 -4.05 15.50
CA LYS A 5 0.51 -2.86 15.44
C LYS A 5 1.37 -1.58 15.47
N GLY A 6 1.12 -0.67 14.55
CA GLY A 6 1.86 0.59 14.47
C GLY A 6 3.28 0.44 13.93
N GLU A 7 3.53 -0.58 13.11
CA GLU A 7 4.81 -0.91 12.51
C GLU A 7 4.79 -0.70 11.00
N ILE A 8 5.93 -0.31 10.45
CA ILE A 8 6.23 -0.42 9.02
C ILE A 8 7.21 -1.58 8.82
N LEU A 9 6.71 -2.71 8.31
CA LEU A 9 7.53 -3.87 7.94
C LEU A 9 7.90 -3.77 6.46
N GLY A 10 9.19 -3.61 6.17
CA GLY A 10 9.70 -3.56 4.81
C GLY A 10 9.91 -4.95 4.21
N PHE A 11 9.49 -5.17 2.98
CA PHE A 11 9.83 -6.35 2.20
C PHE A 11 10.91 -5.97 1.18
N ALA A 12 12.12 -6.47 1.39
CA ALA A 12 13.28 -6.28 0.54
C ALA A 12 13.66 -7.57 -0.19
N GLY A 13 14.38 -7.44 -1.30
CA GLY A 13 14.86 -8.57 -2.09
C GLY A 13 15.14 -8.16 -3.53
N LEU A 14 15.77 -9.04 -4.29
CA LEU A 14 16.03 -8.81 -5.71
C LEU A 14 14.73 -8.79 -6.52
N VAL A 15 14.79 -8.27 -7.74
CA VAL A 15 13.69 -8.35 -8.70
C VAL A 15 13.33 -9.83 -8.93
N GLY A 16 12.04 -10.15 -8.82
CA GLY A 16 11.56 -11.54 -8.90
C GLY A 16 11.67 -12.35 -7.61
N ALA A 17 12.01 -11.72 -6.47
CA ALA A 17 12.09 -12.40 -5.17
C ALA A 17 10.73 -12.90 -4.63
N GLY A 18 9.60 -12.57 -5.27
CA GLY A 18 8.26 -13.03 -4.87
C GLY A 18 7.52 -12.13 -3.88
N ARG A 19 7.99 -10.90 -3.65
CA ARG A 19 7.41 -9.94 -2.68
C ARG A 19 5.96 -9.59 -2.99
N THR A 20 5.69 -9.17 -4.22
CA THR A 20 4.35 -8.83 -4.73
C THR A 20 3.41 -10.02 -4.69
N GLU A 21 3.89 -11.21 -5.08
CA GLU A 21 3.12 -12.45 -5.08
C GLU A 21 2.68 -12.83 -3.67
N VAL A 22 3.57 -12.73 -2.68
CA VAL A 22 3.24 -12.96 -1.26
C VAL A 22 2.18 -11.97 -0.79
N ALA A 23 2.34 -10.68 -1.09
CA ALA A 23 1.36 -9.66 -0.73
C ALA A 23 -0.02 -9.93 -1.35
N LYS A 24 -0.07 -10.26 -2.65
CA LYS A 24 -1.30 -10.61 -3.35
C LYS A 24 -1.95 -11.90 -2.84
N CYS A 25 -1.14 -12.87 -2.40
CA CYS A 25 -1.63 -14.07 -1.71
C CYS A 25 -2.20 -13.75 -0.32
N MET A 26 -1.53 -12.90 0.47
CA MET A 26 -2.00 -12.50 1.80
C MET A 26 -3.37 -11.85 1.74
N ILE A 27 -3.57 -10.92 0.82
CA ILE A 27 -4.86 -10.21 0.69
C ILE A 27 -5.93 -11.04 -0.05
N GLY A 28 -5.58 -12.21 -0.60
CA GLY A 28 -6.51 -13.06 -1.33
C GLY A 28 -6.82 -12.60 -2.76
N ALA A 29 -5.95 -11.79 -3.35
CA ALA A 29 -5.97 -11.47 -4.77
C ALA A 29 -5.45 -12.65 -5.61
N TYR A 30 -4.45 -13.37 -5.09
CA TYR A 30 -3.98 -14.64 -5.63
C TYR A 30 -4.39 -15.80 -4.72
N ARG A 31 -4.62 -16.98 -5.32
CA ARG A 31 -4.90 -18.20 -4.57
C ARG A 31 -3.62 -18.70 -3.91
N LYS A 32 -3.71 -19.00 -2.61
CA LYS A 32 -2.63 -19.66 -1.88
C LYS A 32 -2.67 -21.16 -2.12
N ASP A 33 -1.53 -21.79 -2.32
CA ASP A 33 -1.38 -23.23 -2.39
C ASP A 33 -1.34 -23.87 -0.99
N GLY A 34 -0.95 -23.08 0.02
CA GLY A 34 -0.87 -23.51 1.41
C GLY A 34 -0.71 -22.35 2.38
N GLY A 35 -0.58 -22.67 3.65
CA GLY A 35 -0.41 -21.71 4.73
C GLY A 35 -1.67 -20.94 5.11
N THR A 36 -1.57 -20.20 6.20
CA THR A 36 -2.65 -19.37 6.75
C THR A 36 -2.18 -17.94 6.98
N VAL A 37 -3.08 -17.01 6.78
CA VAL A 37 -2.90 -15.61 7.18
C VAL A 37 -3.95 -15.32 8.23
N THR A 38 -3.53 -14.84 9.40
CA THR A 38 -4.43 -14.48 10.50
C THR A 38 -4.43 -12.98 10.72
N TYR A 39 -5.59 -12.44 11.02
CA TYR A 39 -5.76 -11.03 11.35
C TYR A 39 -6.75 -10.90 12.50
N LYS A 40 -6.33 -10.27 13.60
CA LYS A 40 -7.13 -10.14 14.85
C LYS A 40 -7.69 -11.49 15.33
N GLY A 41 -6.88 -12.56 15.25
CA GLY A 41 -7.24 -13.91 15.67
C GLY A 41 -8.10 -14.70 14.69
N GLU A 42 -8.51 -14.13 13.56
CA GLU A 42 -9.30 -14.80 12.54
C GLU A 42 -8.47 -15.12 11.28
N THR A 43 -8.67 -16.28 10.70
CA THR A 43 -8.06 -16.63 9.41
C THR A 43 -8.69 -15.82 8.28
N LEU A 44 -7.85 -15.21 7.45
CA LEU A 44 -8.28 -14.50 6.26
C LEU A 44 -8.73 -15.46 5.17
N SER A 45 -9.77 -15.05 4.45
CA SER A 45 -10.30 -15.84 3.33
C SER A 45 -9.47 -15.63 2.05
N ASN A 46 -9.62 -16.54 1.08
CA ASN A 46 -9.09 -16.35 -0.28
C ASN A 46 -10.03 -15.42 -1.11
N SER A 47 -10.42 -14.29 -0.52
CA SER A 47 -11.33 -13.33 -1.16
C SER A 47 -10.86 -11.90 -0.86
N LEU A 48 -10.36 -11.24 -1.88
CA LEU A 48 -9.93 -9.85 -1.82
C LEU A 48 -11.00 -8.94 -1.19
N SER A 49 -12.24 -9.02 -1.69
CA SER A 49 -13.33 -8.17 -1.19
C SER A 49 -13.59 -8.34 0.30
N ARG A 50 -13.60 -9.59 0.80
CA ARG A 50 -13.82 -9.87 2.23
C ARG A 50 -12.66 -9.37 3.10
N ASN A 51 -11.44 -9.46 2.61
CA ASN A 51 -10.26 -9.02 3.37
C ASN A 51 -10.18 -7.48 3.39
N ILE A 52 -10.59 -6.81 2.31
CA ILE A 52 -10.78 -5.34 2.30
C ILE A 52 -11.86 -4.92 3.30
N GLU A 53 -12.99 -5.61 3.35
CA GLU A 53 -14.06 -5.35 4.33
C GLU A 53 -13.61 -5.56 5.78
N LYS A 54 -12.60 -6.42 6.02
CA LYS A 54 -11.95 -6.59 7.33
C LYS A 54 -10.92 -5.50 7.68
N GLY A 55 -10.58 -4.64 6.74
CA GLY A 55 -9.65 -3.52 6.96
C GLY A 55 -8.21 -3.80 6.53
N ILE A 56 -7.98 -4.70 5.57
CA ILE A 56 -6.68 -4.93 4.96
C ILE A 56 -6.74 -4.52 3.50
N VAL A 57 -5.89 -3.58 3.09
CA VAL A 57 -5.91 -3.01 1.74
C VAL A 57 -4.54 -3.12 1.08
N TYR A 58 -4.54 -3.16 -0.25
CA TYR A 58 -3.36 -3.30 -1.08
C TYR A 58 -3.31 -2.19 -2.12
N LEU A 59 -2.20 -1.47 -2.12
CA LEU A 59 -1.87 -0.42 -3.06
C LEU A 59 -0.86 -0.99 -4.04
N SER A 60 -1.31 -1.30 -5.25
CA SER A 60 -0.51 -1.95 -6.28
C SER A 60 0.58 -1.03 -6.82
N GLU A 61 1.70 -1.65 -7.22
CA GLU A 61 2.76 -1.03 -8.01
C GLU A 61 2.21 -0.40 -9.29
N ASP A 62 1.31 -1.11 -9.97
CA ASP A 62 0.67 -0.61 -11.18
C ASP A 62 -0.59 0.21 -10.88
N ARG A 63 -0.36 1.50 -10.58
CA ARG A 63 -1.45 2.43 -10.33
C ARG A 63 -2.36 2.67 -11.52
N LYS A 64 -1.87 2.44 -12.76
CA LYS A 64 -2.64 2.74 -13.98
C LYS A 64 -3.59 1.62 -14.34
N ASP A 65 -3.16 0.38 -14.20
CA ASP A 65 -3.96 -0.78 -14.57
C ASP A 65 -4.73 -1.37 -13.39
N GLU A 66 -4.14 -1.37 -12.18
CA GLU A 66 -4.76 -1.94 -10.99
C GLU A 66 -5.24 -0.88 -9.98
N GLY A 67 -4.56 0.27 -9.92
CA GLY A 67 -4.79 1.29 -8.89
C GLY A 67 -5.97 2.20 -9.17
N LEU A 68 -6.17 2.65 -10.41
CA LEU A 68 -7.12 3.68 -10.80
C LEU A 68 -7.95 3.28 -12.02
N VAL A 69 -9.16 3.80 -12.09
CA VAL A 69 -9.92 3.85 -13.35
C VAL A 69 -9.60 5.20 -14.00
N LEU A 70 -8.63 5.22 -14.92
CA LEU A 70 -8.02 6.44 -15.46
C LEU A 70 -9.02 7.40 -16.12
N MET A 71 -10.09 6.87 -16.75
CA MET A 71 -11.15 7.65 -17.38
C MET A 71 -12.19 8.22 -16.40
N HIS A 72 -12.15 7.78 -15.15
CA HIS A 72 -13.04 8.27 -14.10
C HIS A 72 -12.41 9.48 -13.40
N SER A 73 -13.28 10.28 -12.78
CA SER A 73 -12.85 11.45 -12.00
C SER A 73 -12.06 11.06 -10.75
N VAL A 74 -11.31 12.00 -10.18
CA VAL A 74 -10.67 11.86 -8.87
C VAL A 74 -11.70 11.46 -7.81
N MET A 75 -12.88 12.11 -7.82
CA MET A 75 -13.97 11.80 -6.90
C MET A 75 -14.44 10.34 -7.02
N ASP A 76 -14.68 9.88 -8.25
CA ASP A 76 -15.18 8.53 -8.48
C ASP A 76 -14.14 7.49 -8.04
N ASN A 77 -12.85 7.71 -8.37
CA ASN A 77 -11.78 6.82 -7.94
C ASN A 77 -11.67 6.73 -6.41
N ILE A 78 -11.71 7.85 -5.70
CA ILE A 78 -11.66 7.88 -4.24
C ILE A 78 -12.85 7.14 -3.62
N ALA A 79 -14.03 7.25 -4.22
CA ALA A 79 -15.25 6.65 -3.69
C ALA A 79 -15.39 5.15 -3.95
N LEU A 80 -14.64 4.57 -4.90
CA LEU A 80 -14.79 3.17 -5.35
C LEU A 80 -14.91 2.14 -4.22
N PRO A 81 -14.03 2.09 -3.20
CA PRO A 81 -14.10 1.08 -2.14
C PRO A 81 -15.39 1.16 -1.31
N ASN A 82 -15.97 2.36 -1.22
CA ASN A 82 -17.13 2.65 -0.36
C ASN A 82 -18.44 2.74 -1.14
N LEU A 83 -18.48 2.41 -2.43
CA LEU A 83 -19.69 2.54 -3.24
C LEU A 83 -20.89 1.78 -2.67
N LYS A 84 -20.69 0.59 -2.10
CA LYS A 84 -21.75 -0.18 -1.44
C LYS A 84 -22.44 0.60 -0.30
N GLN A 85 -21.68 1.41 0.44
CA GLN A 85 -22.19 2.24 1.54
C GLN A 85 -22.81 3.53 1.02
N LEU A 86 -22.20 4.12 -0.01
CA LEU A 86 -22.62 5.38 -0.62
C LEU A 86 -23.87 5.24 -1.50
N ALA A 87 -24.20 4.02 -1.96
CA ALA A 87 -25.29 3.73 -2.89
C ALA A 87 -26.58 3.23 -2.22
N LYS A 88 -26.86 3.61 -0.98
CA LYS A 88 -28.09 3.17 -0.27
C LYS A 88 -29.02 4.35 0.05
N PRO A 89 -30.22 4.43 -0.50
CA PRO A 89 -30.79 3.70 -1.67
C PRO A 89 -30.31 4.25 -3.02
N PHE A 90 -29.74 5.45 -3.05
CA PHE A 90 -29.18 6.13 -4.23
C PHE A 90 -27.77 6.59 -3.97
N ILE A 91 -26.98 6.74 -5.03
CA ILE A 91 -25.58 7.23 -4.92
C ILE A 91 -25.57 8.65 -4.37
N ARG A 92 -24.92 8.83 -3.21
CA ARG A 92 -24.82 10.12 -2.50
C ARG A 92 -23.68 10.97 -3.07
N LYS A 93 -23.90 11.50 -4.29
CA LYS A 93 -22.88 12.29 -5.02
C LYS A 93 -22.33 13.47 -4.24
N LYS A 94 -23.15 14.14 -3.43
CA LYS A 94 -22.71 15.26 -2.59
C LYS A 94 -21.67 14.81 -1.57
N GLU A 95 -21.92 13.71 -0.88
CA GLU A 95 -20.98 13.13 0.10
C GLU A 95 -19.68 12.69 -0.58
N MET A 96 -19.76 12.04 -1.76
CA MET A 96 -18.57 11.71 -2.55
C MET A 96 -17.74 12.95 -2.89
N ALA A 97 -18.39 14.03 -3.33
CA ALA A 97 -17.72 15.27 -3.68
C ALA A 97 -17.07 15.93 -2.46
N ASP A 98 -17.75 15.98 -1.33
CA ASP A 98 -17.22 16.59 -0.11
C ASP A 98 -16.01 15.79 0.40
N ARG A 99 -16.09 14.46 0.47
CA ARG A 99 -14.96 13.60 0.85
C ARG A 99 -13.77 13.72 -0.12
N ALA A 100 -14.04 13.76 -1.42
CA ALA A 100 -12.96 13.93 -2.40
C ALA A 100 -12.26 15.28 -2.22
N LYS A 101 -12.99 16.37 -1.95
CA LYS A 101 -12.39 17.69 -1.67
C LYS A 101 -11.54 17.67 -0.41
N ASP A 102 -11.99 16.98 0.65
CA ASP A 102 -11.24 16.83 1.89
C ASP A 102 -9.90 16.13 1.63
N TYR A 103 -9.90 15.00 0.89
CA TYR A 103 -8.67 14.29 0.53
C TYR A 103 -7.78 15.07 -0.44
N ILE A 104 -8.36 15.77 -1.41
CA ILE A 104 -7.59 16.66 -2.30
C ILE A 104 -6.81 17.70 -1.48
N LYS A 105 -7.45 18.28 -0.47
CA LYS A 105 -6.85 19.28 0.40
C LYS A 105 -5.82 18.65 1.34
N SER A 106 -6.17 17.58 2.07
CA SER A 106 -5.29 16.98 3.09
C SER A 106 -4.04 16.35 2.49
N LEU A 107 -4.16 15.67 1.35
CA LEU A 107 -3.04 15.04 0.65
C LEU A 107 -2.35 15.97 -0.37
N ARG A 108 -2.79 17.24 -0.45
CA ARG A 108 -2.25 18.23 -1.41
C ARG A 108 -2.23 17.70 -2.84
N ILE A 109 -3.34 17.06 -3.28
CA ILE A 109 -3.47 16.56 -4.65
C ILE A 109 -3.60 17.74 -5.60
N LYS A 110 -2.65 17.91 -6.51
CA LYS A 110 -2.68 18.99 -7.51
C LYS A 110 -3.65 18.60 -8.63
N THR A 111 -4.86 19.16 -8.56
CA THR A 111 -5.92 18.98 -9.54
C THR A 111 -6.74 20.27 -9.66
N HIS A 112 -7.35 20.51 -10.83
CA HIS A 112 -8.24 21.67 -11.03
C HIS A 112 -9.53 21.50 -10.23
N THR A 113 -10.09 20.30 -10.20
CA THR A 113 -11.35 19.99 -9.53
C THR A 113 -11.42 18.49 -9.20
N HIS A 114 -12.28 18.11 -8.27
CA HIS A 114 -12.57 16.73 -7.95
C HIS A 114 -13.19 15.93 -9.13
N LEU A 115 -13.67 16.64 -10.17
CA LEU A 115 -14.23 16.04 -11.40
C LEU A 115 -13.16 15.82 -12.49
N THR A 116 -11.92 16.24 -12.27
CA THR A 116 -10.82 15.98 -13.20
C THR A 116 -10.61 14.48 -13.34
N GLU A 117 -10.48 13.99 -14.58
CA GLU A 117 -10.15 12.58 -14.84
C GLU A 117 -8.75 12.25 -14.33
N ALA A 118 -8.60 11.05 -13.72
CA ALA A 118 -7.35 10.62 -13.12
C ALA A 118 -6.19 10.56 -14.13
N ARG A 119 -6.46 10.26 -15.41
CA ARG A 119 -5.42 10.24 -16.47
C ARG A 119 -4.73 11.59 -16.68
N ASN A 120 -5.39 12.71 -16.35
CA ASN A 120 -4.86 14.06 -16.54
C ASN A 120 -3.96 14.52 -15.40
N LEU A 121 -3.73 13.68 -14.38
CA LEU A 121 -2.85 13.97 -13.26
C LEU A 121 -1.41 13.50 -13.52
N SER A 122 -0.45 14.16 -12.89
CA SER A 122 0.93 13.64 -12.81
C SER A 122 1.00 12.35 -12.01
N GLY A 123 2.05 11.55 -12.22
CA GLY A 123 2.24 10.26 -11.52
C GLY A 123 2.15 10.38 -10.00
N GLY A 124 2.78 11.38 -9.39
CA GLY A 124 2.70 11.62 -7.95
C GLY A 124 1.29 11.96 -7.47
N ASN A 125 0.52 12.73 -8.25
CA ASN A 125 -0.88 13.03 -7.90
C ASN A 125 -1.81 11.82 -8.13
N GLN A 126 -1.56 11.00 -9.14
CA GLN A 126 -2.24 9.71 -9.30
C GLN A 126 -2.02 8.80 -8.10
N GLN A 127 -0.78 8.69 -7.61
CA GLN A 127 -0.46 7.91 -6.41
C GLN A 127 -1.21 8.41 -5.18
N LYS A 128 -1.27 9.72 -5.00
CA LYS A 128 -2.06 10.32 -3.90
C LYS A 128 -3.56 10.02 -4.01
N VAL A 129 -4.12 9.93 -5.24
CA VAL A 129 -5.50 9.49 -5.45
C VAL A 129 -5.69 8.03 -5.06
N VAL A 130 -4.72 7.13 -5.38
CA VAL A 130 -4.75 5.73 -4.94
C VAL A 130 -4.71 5.65 -3.41
N ILE A 131 -3.85 6.43 -2.77
CA ILE A 131 -3.79 6.50 -1.30
C ILE A 131 -5.12 7.01 -0.73
N ALA A 132 -5.65 8.13 -1.24
CA ALA A 132 -6.95 8.68 -0.82
C ALA A 132 -8.08 7.67 -0.91
N LYS A 133 -8.13 6.89 -2.01
CA LYS A 133 -9.07 5.80 -2.22
C LYS A 133 -9.07 4.81 -1.05
N TRP A 134 -7.91 4.38 -0.61
CA TRP A 134 -7.77 3.40 0.46
C TRP A 134 -7.88 4.02 1.85
N LEU A 135 -7.47 5.28 2.05
CA LEU A 135 -7.74 6.01 3.30
C LEU A 135 -9.24 6.13 3.57
N TYR A 136 -10.04 6.30 2.54
CA TYR A 136 -11.50 6.39 2.69
C TYR A 136 -12.12 5.07 3.16
N SER A 137 -11.44 3.93 3.04
CA SER A 137 -11.91 2.64 3.56
C SER A 137 -11.67 2.46 5.06
N ASN A 138 -10.92 3.36 5.73
CA ASN A 138 -10.52 3.26 7.13
C ASN A 138 -9.90 1.89 7.48
N ALA A 139 -8.94 1.46 6.69
CA ALA A 139 -8.25 0.19 6.91
C ALA A 139 -7.30 0.27 8.12
N ASP A 140 -7.03 -0.89 8.73
CA ASP A 140 -6.04 -1.01 9.81
C ASP A 140 -4.66 -1.42 9.28
N VAL A 141 -4.64 -2.15 8.14
CA VAL A 141 -3.42 -2.65 7.52
C VAL A 141 -3.36 -2.19 6.06
N TYR A 142 -2.26 -1.55 5.71
CA TYR A 142 -1.98 -1.07 4.36
C TYR A 142 -0.77 -1.80 3.81
N ILE A 143 -0.92 -2.42 2.64
CA ILE A 143 0.18 -3.02 1.90
C ILE A 143 0.51 -2.07 0.74
N PHE A 144 1.65 -1.42 0.81
CA PHE A 144 2.17 -0.54 -0.23
C PHE A 144 3.17 -1.32 -1.09
N ASP A 145 2.87 -1.52 -2.35
CA ASP A 145 3.76 -2.17 -3.29
C ASP A 145 4.40 -1.12 -4.20
N GLU A 146 5.71 -0.95 -4.08
CA GLU A 146 6.52 0.05 -4.78
C GLU A 146 5.90 1.48 -4.74
N PRO A 147 5.63 2.05 -3.54
CA PRO A 147 4.81 3.25 -3.39
C PRO A 147 5.34 4.48 -4.11
N THR A 148 6.64 4.55 -4.36
CA THR A 148 7.31 5.70 -4.96
C THR A 148 7.85 5.45 -6.36
N ARG A 149 7.57 4.29 -6.94
CA ARG A 149 8.03 3.94 -8.29
C ARG A 149 7.46 4.89 -9.34
N GLY A 150 8.36 5.44 -10.16
CA GLY A 150 7.98 6.39 -11.21
C GLY A 150 7.44 7.72 -10.70
N ILE A 151 7.84 8.12 -9.48
CA ILE A 151 7.48 9.38 -8.85
C ILE A 151 8.74 10.23 -8.71
N ASP A 152 8.59 11.52 -8.92
CA ASP A 152 9.69 12.48 -8.72
C ASP A 152 10.11 12.58 -7.25
N VAL A 153 11.37 12.96 -7.02
CA VAL A 153 11.99 12.97 -5.68
C VAL A 153 11.21 13.84 -4.69
N GLY A 154 10.68 14.98 -5.14
CA GLY A 154 9.93 15.88 -4.26
C GLY A 154 8.59 15.28 -3.79
N ALA A 155 7.95 14.47 -4.62
CA ALA A 155 6.69 13.83 -4.27
C ALA A 155 6.87 12.56 -3.42
N ARG A 156 8.06 11.94 -3.41
CA ARG A 156 8.35 10.77 -2.56
C ARG A 156 8.21 11.09 -1.07
N ASP A 157 8.81 12.20 -0.62
CA ASP A 157 8.74 12.60 0.79
C ASP A 157 7.30 12.89 1.24
N GLU A 158 6.44 13.39 0.35
CA GLU A 158 5.03 13.57 0.67
C GLU A 158 4.32 12.22 0.91
N ILE A 159 4.68 11.15 0.17
CA ILE A 159 4.14 9.80 0.37
C ILE A 159 4.66 9.20 1.67
N TYR A 160 5.94 9.36 1.99
CA TYR A 160 6.52 8.91 3.25
C TYR A 160 5.83 9.56 4.46
N ASN A 161 5.58 10.85 4.40
CA ASN A 161 4.86 11.55 5.47
C ASN A 161 3.43 11.00 5.65
N ILE A 162 2.73 10.68 4.56
CA ILE A 162 1.40 10.03 4.63
C ILE A 162 1.50 8.66 5.32
N MET A 163 2.52 7.85 5.01
CA MET A 163 2.73 6.55 5.64
C MET A 163 3.03 6.70 7.14
N TYR A 164 3.88 7.65 7.54
CA TYR A 164 4.14 7.96 8.95
C TYR A 164 2.88 8.44 9.67
N ASP A 165 2.08 9.31 9.05
CA ASP A 165 0.81 9.77 9.63
C ASP A 165 -0.17 8.62 9.87
N LEU A 166 -0.23 7.64 8.95
CA LEU A 166 -1.04 6.43 9.11
C LEU A 166 -0.61 5.60 10.31
N VAL A 167 0.68 5.35 10.45
CA VAL A 167 1.24 4.59 11.58
C VAL A 167 1.01 5.32 12.90
N ASN A 168 1.22 6.63 12.94
CA ASN A 168 0.93 7.46 14.11
C ASN A 168 -0.56 7.44 14.51
N GLN A 169 -1.46 7.20 13.55
CA GLN A 169 -2.90 7.01 13.79
C GLN A 169 -3.26 5.56 14.19
N GLY A 170 -2.28 4.66 14.28
CA GLY A 170 -2.43 3.29 14.74
C GLY A 170 -2.62 2.25 13.65
N ALA A 171 -2.48 2.61 12.38
CA ALA A 171 -2.40 1.65 11.29
C ALA A 171 -1.07 0.91 11.30
N SER A 172 -1.00 -0.22 10.59
CA SER A 172 0.24 -0.96 10.35
C SER A 172 0.47 -1.07 8.84
N ILE A 173 1.73 -1.06 8.44
CA ILE A 173 2.10 -1.02 7.02
C ILE A 173 3.04 -2.17 6.68
N ILE A 174 2.76 -2.84 5.57
CA ILE A 174 3.75 -3.64 4.83
C ILE A 174 4.17 -2.78 3.65
N MET A 175 5.46 -2.50 3.55
CA MET A 175 6.04 -1.73 2.47
C MET A 175 6.96 -2.61 1.62
N ILE A 176 6.59 -2.84 0.38
CA ILE A 176 7.43 -3.55 -0.59
C ILE A 176 8.17 -2.49 -1.39
N SER A 177 9.49 -2.57 -1.41
CA SER A 177 10.32 -1.69 -2.24
C SER A 177 11.55 -2.40 -2.78
N SER A 178 11.91 -2.08 -4.02
CA SER A 178 13.17 -2.46 -4.65
C SER A 178 14.31 -1.49 -4.31
N ASP A 179 13.98 -0.31 -3.77
CA ASP A 179 14.93 0.71 -3.33
C ASP A 179 15.30 0.48 -1.85
N LEU A 180 16.47 -0.13 -1.60
CA LEU A 180 16.95 -0.42 -0.24
C LEU A 180 17.18 0.83 0.60
N VAL A 181 17.47 1.98 -0.02
CA VAL A 181 17.58 3.26 0.71
C VAL A 181 16.22 3.66 1.27
N GLU A 182 15.17 3.46 0.47
CA GLU A 182 13.79 3.70 0.90
C GLU A 182 13.41 2.77 2.05
N VAL A 183 13.71 1.47 1.94
CA VAL A 183 13.43 0.48 2.99
C VAL A 183 14.12 0.85 4.30
N LEU A 184 15.41 1.16 4.26
CA LEU A 184 16.18 1.55 5.45
C LEU A 184 15.70 2.89 6.06
N LYS A 185 15.18 3.80 5.23
CA LYS A 185 14.65 5.07 5.70
C LYS A 185 13.30 4.94 6.41
N MET A 186 12.45 4.02 5.93
CA MET A 186 11.02 4.01 6.26
C MET A 186 10.61 2.92 7.24
N CYS A 187 11.30 1.79 7.25
CA CYS A 187 10.80 0.59 7.92
C CYS A 187 11.40 0.41 9.31
N ASP A 188 10.64 -0.18 10.23
CA ASP A 188 11.10 -0.57 11.57
C ASP A 188 11.85 -1.90 11.53
N ARG A 189 11.39 -2.83 10.71
CA ARG A 189 12.03 -4.13 10.43
C ARG A 189 12.01 -4.43 8.94
N VAL A 190 12.92 -5.29 8.51
CA VAL A 190 13.09 -5.65 7.11
C VAL A 190 12.98 -7.17 6.94
N ALA A 191 11.96 -7.62 6.25
CA ALA A 191 11.77 -8.99 5.79
C ALA A 191 12.51 -9.15 4.45
N VAL A 192 13.58 -9.95 4.44
CA VAL A 192 14.38 -10.17 3.22
C VAL A 192 13.92 -11.43 2.52
N MET A 193 13.53 -11.28 1.25
CA MET A 193 13.03 -12.35 0.42
C MET A 193 13.99 -12.72 -0.72
N ARG A 194 14.07 -14.01 -1.01
CA ARG A 194 14.81 -14.57 -2.13
C ARG A 194 14.03 -15.75 -2.74
N GLU A 195 13.76 -15.68 -4.05
CA GLU A 195 13.14 -16.78 -4.81
C GLU A 195 11.86 -17.37 -4.15
N GLY A 196 11.02 -16.48 -3.60
CA GLY A 196 9.77 -16.87 -2.93
C GLY A 196 9.93 -17.30 -1.46
N VAL A 197 11.14 -17.30 -0.92
CA VAL A 197 11.44 -17.69 0.46
C VAL A 197 11.75 -16.45 1.30
N LEU A 198 11.25 -16.42 2.54
CA LEU A 198 11.63 -15.44 3.55
C LEU A 198 12.91 -15.90 4.23
N GLU A 199 14.04 -15.27 3.90
CA GLU A 199 15.36 -15.65 4.39
C GLU A 199 15.66 -15.11 5.79
N ALA A 200 15.23 -13.88 6.07
CA ALA A 200 15.45 -13.25 7.37
C ALA A 200 14.43 -12.15 7.66
N ILE A 201 14.26 -11.83 8.96
CA ILE A 201 13.63 -10.59 9.41
C ILE A 201 14.66 -9.87 10.28
N LEU A 202 15.05 -8.68 9.88
CA LEU A 202 16.10 -7.89 10.49
C LEU A 202 15.50 -6.64 11.13
N ASP A 203 15.90 -6.35 12.37
CA ASP A 203 15.57 -5.06 12.99
C ASP A 203 16.34 -3.94 12.28
N ASN A 204 15.68 -2.87 11.93
CA ASN A 204 16.30 -1.74 11.25
C ASN A 204 17.02 -0.86 12.28
N SER A 205 18.21 -1.32 12.68
CA SER A 205 19.12 -0.58 13.55
C SER A 205 20.10 0.27 12.74
N PRO A 206 20.81 1.23 13.37
CA PRO A 206 21.84 2.01 12.70
C PRO A 206 22.96 1.18 12.05
N ASP A 207 23.12 -0.07 12.48
CA ASP A 207 24.13 -0.99 11.96
C ASP A 207 23.65 -1.79 10.74
N LEU A 208 22.32 -1.76 10.44
CA LEU A 208 21.79 -2.45 9.28
C LEU A 208 22.14 -1.69 8.00
N THR A 209 22.89 -2.35 7.12
CA THR A 209 23.32 -1.76 5.85
C THR A 209 22.63 -2.41 4.65
N GLN A 210 22.66 -1.71 3.51
CA GLN A 210 22.20 -2.29 2.24
C GLN A 210 22.96 -3.57 1.89
N GLU A 211 24.27 -3.62 2.18
CA GLU A 211 25.10 -4.78 1.92
C GLU A 211 24.65 -6.00 2.73
N THR A 212 24.26 -5.79 4.00
CA THR A 212 23.71 -6.85 4.84
C THR A 212 22.41 -7.40 4.24
N ILE A 213 21.48 -6.53 3.83
CA ILE A 213 20.23 -6.95 3.21
C ILE A 213 20.51 -7.71 1.90
N LEU A 214 21.40 -7.18 1.05
CA LEU A 214 21.78 -7.83 -0.21
C LEU A 214 22.42 -9.19 0.00
N LYS A 215 23.24 -9.38 1.06
CA LYS A 215 23.83 -10.67 1.38
C LYS A 215 22.76 -11.74 1.60
N TYR A 216 21.72 -11.44 2.40
CA TYR A 216 20.59 -12.36 2.59
C TYR A 216 19.79 -12.58 1.31
N ALA A 217 19.57 -11.52 0.52
CA ALA A 217 18.83 -11.60 -0.73
C ALA A 217 19.56 -12.40 -1.83
N MET A 218 20.88 -12.52 -1.77
CA MET A 218 21.69 -13.24 -2.77
C MET A 218 22.12 -14.64 -2.33
N GLN A 219 22.49 -14.82 -1.07
CA GLN A 219 23.13 -16.04 -0.58
C GLN A 219 22.21 -16.90 0.29
N GLY A 220 21.09 -16.33 0.75
CA GLY A 220 20.25 -16.96 1.77
C GLY A 220 20.81 -16.80 3.18
N GLY A 221 20.04 -17.26 4.16
CA GLY A 221 20.50 -17.28 5.56
C GLY A 221 21.73 -18.20 5.71
N ILE A 222 22.72 -17.73 6.44
CA ILE A 222 23.92 -18.50 6.80
C ILE A 222 23.59 -19.43 7.97
#